data_012a755d7059c3f76c454cc2fe4b9eee
#
_entry.id   012a755d7059c3f76c454cc2fe4b9eee
#
_cell.length_a   1.000
_cell.length_b   1.000
_cell.length_c   1.000
_cell.angle_alpha   90.00
_cell.angle_beta   90.00
_cell.angle_gamma   90.00
#
_symmetry.space_group_name_H-M   'P 1'
#
loop_
_entity.id
_entity.type
_entity.pdbx_description
1 polymer ?
#
loop_
_entity_poly.entity_id
_entity_poly.type
_entity_poly.pdbx_seq_one_letter_code
_entity_poly.pdbx_strand_id
1 'polypeptide(L)'
;MRHRDDVAAILGVAQVPMRTRIPEMTYPVLLATVAMRAVEDAGLTRQEIDGLLLAQAPTATLGVDEPQYWGIAGLPGAHAFLGRVHVAAASGLSAVRLAASYVACGRAKHVLVVAADLADEGDSLRGALAQMHDPFTSGQAPINAITAAALQSTHYMATHGVSERSFASPIVKNRLNGARNPLAQLRKPVTAEEVLDSPVLSWPIKRLESSPRTSGAAAVVVGKANSSRAVRIEGFGNFAGAKSIGAQMVPGWTSYLDGSDVKQAARRAYSAAGMTNPQQELDFVEVYASFSIFELLSIEGLGLCPAGEAARRINEGEFHRGSALPVNATGGATCGNPISAGALVRIADATAQLRGEAGDCQVEIRHGRAVVTAIGGLFQTHEVGVLAI
;
A
#
# COMPACT_ATOMS: atom_id res chain seq x y z
N MET A 1 8.89 -4.11 -29.27
CA MET A 1 8.67 -5.25 -28.35
C MET A 1 9.88 -5.34 -27.43
N ARG A 2 9.75 -5.05 -26.14
CA ARG A 2 10.83 -5.38 -25.17
C ARG A 2 10.87 -6.88 -25.03
N HIS A 3 12.03 -7.52 -25.09
CA HIS A 3 12.17 -8.94 -24.80
C HIS A 3 11.63 -9.21 -23.39
N ARG A 4 10.88 -10.30 -23.17
CA ARG A 4 10.35 -10.70 -21.85
C ARG A 4 11.41 -10.78 -20.77
N ASP A 5 12.65 -11.04 -21.13
CA ASP A 5 13.80 -11.22 -20.23
C ASP A 5 14.44 -9.91 -19.73
N ASP A 6 14.03 -8.75 -20.27
CA ASP A 6 14.55 -7.43 -19.86
C ASP A 6 13.65 -6.67 -18.87
N VAL A 7 12.57 -7.29 -18.42
CA VAL A 7 11.61 -6.68 -17.49
C VAL A 7 12.06 -6.90 -16.06
N ALA A 8 12.04 -5.84 -15.26
CA ALA A 8 12.28 -5.95 -13.83
C ALA A 8 11.21 -6.82 -13.16
N ALA A 9 11.61 -7.60 -12.17
CA ALA A 9 10.76 -8.52 -11.46
C ALA A 9 11.04 -8.51 -9.96
N ILE A 10 10.07 -8.94 -9.19
CA ILE A 10 10.19 -9.26 -7.77
C ILE A 10 10.75 -10.69 -7.70
N LEU A 11 11.94 -10.84 -7.13
CA LEU A 11 12.62 -12.12 -6.99
C LEU A 11 12.38 -12.75 -5.62
N GLY A 12 12.29 -11.93 -4.58
CA GLY A 12 12.06 -12.39 -3.22
C GLY A 12 11.29 -11.37 -2.40
N VAL A 13 10.51 -11.87 -1.45
CA VAL A 13 9.71 -11.06 -0.53
C VAL A 13 9.77 -11.62 0.88
N ALA A 14 9.65 -10.75 1.86
CA ALA A 14 9.46 -11.16 3.25
C ALA A 14 8.66 -10.12 4.01
N GLN A 15 7.91 -10.57 5.00
CA GLN A 15 7.22 -9.73 5.97
C GLN A 15 7.15 -10.42 7.33
N VAL A 16 6.89 -9.66 8.38
CA VAL A 16 6.65 -10.19 9.72
C VAL A 16 5.18 -10.04 10.09
N PRO A 17 4.65 -10.86 11.03
CA PRO A 17 3.32 -10.65 11.56
C PRO A 17 3.15 -9.23 12.09
N MET A 18 2.12 -8.54 11.63
CA MET A 18 1.77 -7.19 12.07
C MET A 18 1.17 -7.22 13.47
N ARG A 19 1.65 -6.34 14.35
CA ARG A 19 1.20 -6.26 15.75
C ARG A 19 1.17 -4.81 16.21
N THR A 20 0.45 -4.53 17.28
CA THR A 20 0.47 -3.19 17.89
C THR A 20 1.89 -2.84 18.37
N ARG A 21 2.62 -3.83 18.94
CA ARG A 21 3.99 -3.68 19.43
C ARG A 21 4.83 -4.90 19.11
N ILE A 22 6.13 -4.69 18.91
CA ILE A 22 7.16 -5.72 18.70
C ILE A 22 8.31 -5.46 19.69
N PRO A 23 8.09 -5.61 20.98
CA PRO A 23 9.08 -5.22 22.01
C PRO A 23 10.34 -6.07 22.00
N GLU A 24 10.30 -7.25 21.38
CA GLU A 24 11.42 -8.17 21.29
C GLU A 24 12.45 -7.81 20.19
N MET A 25 12.17 -6.82 19.36
CA MET A 25 13.04 -6.40 18.25
C MET A 25 13.26 -4.89 18.26
N THR A 26 14.51 -4.47 18.12
CA THR A 26 14.83 -3.09 17.78
C THR A 26 14.59 -2.84 16.29
N TYR A 27 14.49 -1.57 15.89
CA TYR A 27 14.28 -1.20 14.49
C TYR A 27 15.34 -1.81 13.53
N PRO A 28 16.68 -1.75 13.83
CA PRO A 28 17.68 -2.41 12.97
C PRO A 28 17.51 -3.93 12.87
N VAL A 29 17.18 -4.60 13.98
CA VAL A 29 16.94 -6.05 14.01
C VAL A 29 15.71 -6.41 13.18
N LEU A 30 14.65 -5.61 13.27
CA LEU A 30 13.43 -5.81 12.49
C LEU A 30 13.68 -5.67 10.99
N LEU A 31 14.43 -4.62 10.57
CA LEU A 31 14.86 -4.44 9.19
C LEU A 31 15.73 -5.61 8.70
N ALA A 32 16.73 -6.02 9.50
CA ALA A 32 17.64 -7.11 9.14
C ALA A 32 16.89 -8.44 8.97
N THR A 33 15.90 -8.70 9.84
CA THR A 33 15.09 -9.92 9.78
C THR A 33 14.36 -10.06 8.44
N VAL A 34 13.66 -9.02 7.98
CA VAL A 34 12.93 -9.07 6.70
C VAL A 34 13.88 -9.01 5.52
N ALA A 35 14.97 -8.24 5.61
CA ALA A 35 15.99 -8.13 4.56
C ALA A 35 16.61 -9.49 4.23
N MET A 36 17.09 -10.19 5.26
CA MET A 36 17.72 -11.50 5.07
C MET A 36 16.75 -12.56 4.53
N ARG A 37 15.53 -12.59 5.05
CA ARG A 37 14.48 -13.51 4.55
C ARG A 37 14.10 -13.23 3.10
N ALA A 38 14.03 -11.96 2.68
CA ALA A 38 13.72 -11.63 1.30
C ALA A 38 14.86 -12.02 0.34
N VAL A 39 16.11 -11.88 0.77
CA VAL A 39 17.28 -12.34 0.01
C VAL A 39 17.30 -13.85 -0.12
N GLU A 40 16.98 -14.58 0.96
CA GLU A 40 16.85 -16.03 0.97
C GLU A 40 15.70 -16.49 0.04
N ASP A 41 14.51 -15.84 0.11
CA ASP A 41 13.37 -16.15 -0.77
C ASP A 41 13.69 -15.89 -2.26
N ALA A 42 14.59 -14.92 -2.55
CA ALA A 42 15.11 -14.69 -3.89
C ALA A 42 16.12 -15.76 -4.35
N GLY A 43 16.57 -16.64 -3.47
CA GLY A 43 17.65 -17.59 -3.75
C GLY A 43 19.02 -16.95 -3.92
N LEU A 44 19.23 -15.76 -3.32
CA LEU A 44 20.46 -14.99 -3.45
C LEU A 44 21.27 -15.00 -2.14
N THR A 45 22.54 -14.67 -2.28
CA THR A 45 23.42 -14.34 -1.16
C THR A 45 23.40 -12.85 -0.88
N ARG A 46 23.79 -12.43 0.32
CA ARG A 46 23.90 -11.02 0.68
C ARG A 46 24.89 -10.22 -0.20
N GLN A 47 25.90 -10.88 -0.73
CA GLN A 47 26.93 -10.28 -1.60
C GLN A 47 26.42 -9.98 -3.01
N GLU A 48 25.35 -10.64 -3.43
CA GLU A 48 24.74 -10.43 -4.75
C GLU A 48 23.79 -9.22 -4.78
N ILE A 49 23.57 -8.58 -3.64
CA ILE A 49 22.73 -7.38 -3.57
C ILE A 49 23.60 -6.15 -3.89
N ASP A 50 23.29 -5.46 -4.99
CA ASP A 50 24.04 -4.31 -5.50
C ASP A 50 23.59 -2.98 -4.92
N GLY A 51 22.44 -2.91 -4.27
CA GLY A 51 21.91 -1.67 -3.71
C GLY A 51 20.81 -1.88 -2.71
N LEU A 52 20.61 -0.88 -1.85
CA LEU A 52 19.62 -0.84 -0.78
C LEU A 52 18.81 0.44 -0.86
N LEU A 53 17.49 0.31 -0.88
CA LEU A 53 16.54 1.39 -0.73
C LEU A 53 15.75 1.23 0.58
N LEU A 54 15.89 2.18 1.48
CA LEU A 54 15.06 2.27 2.68
C LEU A 54 13.78 3.04 2.34
N ALA A 55 12.64 2.36 2.34
CA ALA A 55 11.34 2.98 2.20
C ALA A 55 10.83 3.39 3.58
N GLN A 56 11.02 4.65 3.95
CA GLN A 56 10.67 5.13 5.28
C GLN A 56 9.67 6.28 5.20
N ALA A 57 8.49 6.08 5.74
CA ALA A 57 7.48 7.11 5.95
C ALA A 57 7.94 8.13 7.02
N PRO A 58 7.11 9.11 7.40
CA PRO A 58 7.54 10.22 8.21
C PRO A 58 8.39 9.81 9.42
N THR A 59 9.50 10.48 9.61
CA THR A 59 10.43 10.27 10.73
C THR A 59 9.75 10.34 12.09
N ALA A 60 8.69 11.15 12.18
CA ALA A 60 7.87 11.24 13.37
C ALA A 60 7.17 9.93 13.78
N THR A 61 7.08 8.91 12.89
CA THR A 61 6.58 7.58 13.29
C THR A 61 7.58 6.78 14.09
N LEU A 62 8.88 7.11 13.98
CA LEU A 62 9.96 6.51 14.77
C LEU A 62 10.41 7.40 15.94
N GLY A 63 10.03 8.68 15.97
CA GLY A 63 10.49 9.66 16.94
C GLY A 63 11.95 10.10 16.78
N VAL A 64 12.65 9.58 15.76
CA VAL A 64 14.06 9.90 15.46
C VAL A 64 14.28 10.11 13.99
N ASP A 65 15.24 10.95 13.65
CA ASP A 65 15.60 11.28 12.28
C ASP A 65 16.69 10.34 11.71
N GLU A 66 16.83 10.36 10.40
CA GLU A 66 17.94 9.78 9.66
C GLU A 66 18.15 8.27 9.85
N PRO A 67 17.08 7.43 9.85
CA PRO A 67 17.20 5.99 10.08
C PRO A 67 18.09 5.27 9.05
N GLN A 68 18.34 5.87 7.89
CA GLN A 68 19.25 5.32 6.88
C GLN A 68 20.72 5.27 7.33
N TYR A 69 21.11 6.00 8.38
CA TYR A 69 22.50 5.96 8.87
C TYR A 69 22.71 4.94 9.98
N TRP A 70 21.70 4.71 10.82
CA TRP A 70 21.84 3.82 11.96
C TRP A 70 20.99 2.54 11.86
N GLY A 71 19.88 2.58 11.13
CA GLY A 71 18.95 1.45 11.05
C GLY A 71 19.38 0.36 10.07
N ILE A 72 20.24 0.67 9.10
CA ILE A 72 20.61 -0.22 8.00
C ILE A 72 22.02 -0.82 8.13
N ALA A 73 22.72 -0.54 9.22
CA ALA A 73 24.08 -1.02 9.41
C ALA A 73 24.15 -2.56 9.25
N GLY A 74 24.98 -3.03 8.33
CA GLY A 74 25.15 -4.44 8.05
C GLY A 74 24.07 -5.11 7.20
N LEU A 75 23.09 -4.34 6.64
CA LEU A 75 22.14 -4.91 5.67
C LEU A 75 22.82 -5.24 4.32
N PRO A 76 22.31 -6.23 3.57
CA PRO A 76 22.75 -6.50 2.20
C PRO A 76 22.63 -5.26 1.31
N GLY A 77 23.61 -4.99 0.47
CA GLY A 77 23.61 -3.87 -0.50
C GLY A 77 23.91 -2.49 0.06
N ALA A 78 24.03 -2.31 1.39
CA ALA A 78 24.29 -1.01 1.99
C ALA A 78 25.65 -0.39 1.61
N HIS A 79 26.58 -1.20 1.13
CA HIS A 79 27.92 -0.79 0.72
C HIS A 79 28.01 -0.37 -0.77
N ALA A 80 27.01 -0.71 -1.58
CA ALA A 80 27.03 -0.47 -3.03
C ALA A 80 26.40 0.89 -3.35
N PHE A 81 25.09 1.01 -3.24
CA PHE A 81 24.41 2.30 -3.19
C PHE A 81 23.30 2.27 -2.17
N LEU A 82 23.08 3.41 -1.56
CA LEU A 82 22.06 3.57 -0.55
C LEU A 82 21.16 4.75 -0.89
N GLY A 83 19.87 4.56 -0.80
CA GLY A 83 18.87 5.61 -0.92
C GLY A 83 17.78 5.49 0.12
N ARG A 84 17.25 6.63 0.56
CA ARG A 84 15.97 6.69 1.31
C ARG A 84 14.89 7.23 0.41
N VAL A 85 13.75 6.55 0.37
CA VAL A 85 12.56 6.99 -0.37
C VAL A 85 11.48 7.34 0.63
N HIS A 86 11.01 8.59 0.57
CA HIS A 86 9.96 9.10 1.44
C HIS A 86 8.82 9.72 0.62
N VAL A 87 7.71 9.00 0.53
CA VAL A 87 6.44 9.44 -0.06
C VAL A 87 5.31 9.01 0.87
N ALA A 88 5.46 9.31 2.17
CA ALA A 88 4.54 8.84 3.21
C ALA A 88 4.27 7.32 3.06
N ALA A 89 3.02 6.88 3.09
CA ALA A 89 2.69 5.46 2.98
C ALA A 89 2.89 4.87 1.57
N ALA A 90 3.12 5.70 0.54
CA ALA A 90 3.51 5.24 -0.79
C ALA A 90 5.00 4.91 -0.92
N SER A 91 5.82 5.18 0.12
CA SER A 91 7.28 5.02 0.08
C SER A 91 7.73 3.65 -0.44
N GLY A 92 7.06 2.57 -0.04
CA GLY A 92 7.42 1.20 -0.45
C GLY A 92 7.27 0.97 -1.95
N LEU A 93 6.14 1.32 -2.54
CA LEU A 93 5.90 1.11 -3.98
C LEU A 93 6.72 2.07 -4.83
N SER A 94 6.92 3.32 -4.38
CA SER A 94 7.83 4.28 -5.01
C SER A 94 9.29 3.77 -5.00
N ALA A 95 9.74 3.15 -3.91
CA ALA A 95 11.07 2.56 -3.82
C ALA A 95 11.23 1.34 -4.75
N VAL A 96 10.21 0.47 -4.84
CA VAL A 96 10.22 -0.66 -5.79
C VAL A 96 10.26 -0.17 -7.24
N ARG A 97 9.50 0.89 -7.57
CA ARG A 97 9.57 1.53 -8.90
C ARG A 97 10.96 2.08 -9.20
N LEU A 98 11.60 2.72 -8.22
CA LEU A 98 12.98 3.21 -8.37
C LEU A 98 13.97 2.04 -8.55
N ALA A 99 13.87 0.99 -7.73
CA ALA A 99 14.67 -0.23 -7.86
C ALA A 99 14.51 -0.87 -9.25
N ALA A 100 13.28 -0.99 -9.73
CA ALA A 100 12.99 -1.51 -11.07
C ALA A 100 13.65 -0.65 -12.18
N SER A 101 13.71 0.67 -12.00
CA SER A 101 14.39 1.56 -12.93
C SER A 101 15.91 1.35 -12.94
N TYR A 102 16.55 1.16 -11.78
CA TYR A 102 17.97 0.83 -11.68
C TYR A 102 18.30 -0.49 -12.37
N VAL A 103 17.47 -1.51 -12.16
CA VAL A 103 17.61 -2.82 -12.80
C VAL A 103 17.42 -2.72 -14.32
N ALA A 104 16.38 -2.02 -14.78
CA ALA A 104 16.07 -1.85 -16.20
C ALA A 104 17.15 -1.07 -16.95
N CYS A 105 17.81 -0.10 -16.29
CA CYS A 105 18.92 0.66 -16.86
C CYS A 105 20.28 -0.07 -16.75
N GLY A 106 20.33 -1.28 -16.20
CA GLY A 106 21.54 -2.05 -16.00
C GLY A 106 22.54 -1.47 -14.98
N ARG A 107 22.06 -0.56 -14.12
CA ARG A 107 22.89 0.05 -13.06
C ARG A 107 22.99 -0.79 -11.79
N ALA A 108 22.09 -1.73 -11.61
CA ALA A 108 22.13 -2.75 -10.57
C ALA A 108 21.53 -4.05 -11.12
N LYS A 109 22.00 -5.20 -10.62
CA LYS A 109 21.41 -6.51 -10.91
C LYS A 109 20.30 -6.82 -9.93
N HIS A 110 20.56 -6.60 -8.64
CA HIS A 110 19.64 -6.88 -7.55
C HIS A 110 19.60 -5.71 -6.55
N VAL A 111 18.40 -5.19 -6.32
CA VAL A 111 18.16 -4.10 -5.37
C VAL A 111 17.24 -4.59 -4.28
N LEU A 112 17.68 -4.48 -3.04
CA LEU A 112 16.86 -4.73 -1.86
C LEU A 112 16.09 -3.46 -1.49
N VAL A 113 14.77 -3.58 -1.35
CA VAL A 113 13.90 -2.54 -0.79
C VAL A 113 13.38 -3.03 0.55
N VAL A 114 13.57 -2.24 1.60
CA VAL A 114 13.20 -2.62 2.96
C VAL A 114 12.47 -1.49 3.67
N ALA A 115 11.51 -1.84 4.53
CA ALA A 115 10.79 -0.89 5.38
C ALA A 115 10.39 -1.53 6.70
N ALA A 116 10.35 -0.72 7.75
CA ALA A 116 9.83 -1.13 9.05
C ALA A 116 9.18 0.05 9.78
N ASP A 117 8.22 -0.27 10.65
CA ASP A 117 7.64 0.66 11.61
C ASP A 117 7.59 0.01 13.00
N LEU A 118 7.97 0.78 14.02
CA LEU A 118 7.75 0.50 15.43
C LEU A 118 6.81 1.59 15.97
N ALA A 119 5.53 1.33 15.89
CA ALA A 119 4.46 2.33 16.06
C ALA A 119 4.33 2.87 17.49
N ASP A 120 5.00 2.28 18.46
CA ASP A 120 5.02 2.65 19.86
C ASP A 120 6.27 3.43 20.29
N GLU A 121 7.28 3.53 19.42
CA GLU A 121 8.52 4.26 19.71
C GLU A 121 8.46 5.74 19.29
N GLY A 122 7.56 6.10 18.39
CA GLY A 122 7.39 7.47 17.93
C GLY A 122 6.39 8.29 18.75
N ASP A 123 6.78 9.50 19.11
CA ASP A 123 6.05 10.33 20.08
C ASP A 123 4.72 10.90 19.57
N SER A 124 4.46 10.98 18.30
CA SER A 124 3.13 11.31 17.85
C SER A 124 2.85 11.03 16.38
N LEU A 125 2.16 9.96 16.14
CA LEU A 125 1.41 9.77 14.89
C LEU A 125 0.55 11.03 14.56
N ARG A 126 0.03 11.75 15.56
CA ARG A 126 -0.68 13.03 15.38
C ARG A 126 0.19 14.09 14.75
N GLY A 127 1.42 14.29 15.24
CA GLY A 127 2.37 15.26 14.69
C GLY A 127 2.77 14.91 13.25
N ALA A 128 3.05 13.63 12.98
CA ALA A 128 3.38 13.16 11.63
C ALA A 128 2.24 13.38 10.64
N LEU A 129 1.01 13.06 11.03
CA LEU A 129 -0.18 13.22 10.19
C LEU A 129 -0.55 14.69 9.96
N ALA A 130 -0.22 15.56 10.91
CA ALA A 130 -0.44 17.01 10.78
C ALA A 130 0.57 17.70 9.84
N GLN A 131 1.73 17.09 9.58
CA GLN A 131 2.74 17.66 8.68
C GLN A 131 2.46 17.41 7.18
N MET A 132 1.38 16.74 6.85
CA MET A 132 1.03 16.39 5.46
C MET A 132 0.25 17.49 4.72
N HIS A 133 0.09 18.67 5.28
CA HIS A 133 -0.57 19.82 4.67
C HIS A 133 0.32 21.06 4.78
N ASP A 134 -0.03 22.09 3.99
CA ASP A 134 0.73 23.33 4.02
C ASP A 134 0.55 24.06 5.37
N PRO A 135 1.63 24.19 6.16
CA PRO A 135 1.54 24.80 7.47
C PRO A 135 1.25 26.32 7.42
N PHE A 136 1.51 26.96 6.28
CA PHE A 136 1.34 28.42 6.12
C PHE A 136 -0.10 28.81 5.81
N THR A 137 -0.83 27.98 5.06
CA THR A 137 -2.21 28.27 4.65
C THR A 137 -3.24 27.53 5.49
N SER A 138 -2.94 26.34 5.97
CA SER A 138 -3.87 25.47 6.69
C SER A 138 -3.39 25.01 8.06
N GLY A 139 -2.25 25.51 8.54
CA GLY A 139 -1.65 25.09 9.80
C GLY A 139 -2.49 25.35 11.06
N GLN A 140 -3.44 26.26 11.01
CA GLN A 140 -4.39 26.52 12.10
C GLN A 140 -5.67 25.68 12.02
N ALA A 141 -5.93 25.04 10.89
CA ALA A 141 -7.06 24.14 10.75
C ALA A 141 -6.72 22.75 11.33
N PRO A 142 -7.68 22.07 11.97
CA PRO A 142 -7.45 20.74 12.56
C PRO A 142 -7.37 19.65 11.48
N ILE A 143 -6.49 19.84 10.50
CA ILE A 143 -6.34 18.94 9.34
C ILE A 143 -5.30 17.89 9.66
N ASN A 144 -5.71 16.63 9.52
CA ASN A 144 -4.87 15.44 9.59
C ASN A 144 -5.49 14.34 8.72
N ALA A 145 -4.90 13.16 8.69
CA ALA A 145 -5.40 12.06 7.84
C ALA A 145 -6.86 11.68 8.15
N ILE A 146 -7.28 11.75 9.42
CA ILE A 146 -8.66 11.40 9.82
C ILE A 146 -9.64 12.45 9.32
N THR A 147 -9.37 13.73 9.55
CA THR A 147 -10.26 14.82 9.12
C THR A 147 -10.29 14.97 7.60
N ALA A 148 -9.18 14.69 6.91
CA ALA A 148 -9.14 14.63 5.45
C ALA A 148 -10.01 13.50 4.90
N ALA A 149 -9.92 12.30 5.47
CA ALA A 149 -10.78 11.18 5.11
C ALA A 149 -12.27 11.48 5.40
N ALA A 150 -12.56 12.21 6.48
CA ALA A 150 -13.92 12.63 6.80
C ALA A 150 -14.48 13.60 5.77
N LEU A 151 -13.70 14.58 5.30
CA LEU A 151 -14.10 15.49 4.23
C LEU A 151 -14.37 14.74 2.91
N GLN A 152 -13.51 13.77 2.55
CA GLN A 152 -13.73 12.92 1.39
C GLN A 152 -15.01 12.08 1.52
N SER A 153 -15.24 11.51 2.69
CA SER A 153 -16.46 10.74 2.97
C SER A 153 -17.72 11.61 2.87
N THR A 154 -17.68 12.81 3.43
CA THR A 154 -18.79 13.78 3.33
C THR A 154 -19.08 14.16 1.88
N HIS A 155 -18.02 14.42 1.11
CA HIS A 155 -18.13 14.71 -0.32
C HIS A 155 -18.74 13.53 -1.09
N TYR A 156 -18.25 12.31 -0.81
CA TYR A 156 -18.74 11.08 -1.44
C TYR A 156 -20.23 10.83 -1.13
N MET A 157 -20.65 11.02 0.12
CA MET A 157 -22.07 10.93 0.51
C MET A 157 -22.93 11.95 -0.27
N ALA A 158 -22.50 13.22 -0.32
CA ALA A 158 -23.23 14.28 -0.99
C ALA A 158 -23.30 14.07 -2.51
N THR A 159 -22.21 13.59 -3.11
CA THR A 159 -22.12 13.41 -4.56
C THR A 159 -22.93 12.22 -5.06
N HIS A 160 -22.93 11.11 -4.29
CA HIS A 160 -23.52 9.84 -4.71
C HIS A 160 -24.81 9.47 -4.00
N GLY A 161 -25.29 10.30 -3.07
CA GLY A 161 -26.53 10.06 -2.33
C GLY A 161 -26.48 8.83 -1.41
N VAL A 162 -25.28 8.43 -0.95
CA VAL A 162 -25.09 7.27 -0.10
C VAL A 162 -25.02 7.67 1.39
N SER A 163 -25.33 6.73 2.29
CA SER A 163 -25.23 6.96 3.72
C SER A 163 -23.89 6.52 4.29
N GLU A 164 -23.60 6.90 5.54
CA GLU A 164 -22.41 6.44 6.27
C GLU A 164 -22.30 4.91 6.38
N ARG A 165 -23.40 4.17 6.24
CA ARG A 165 -23.41 2.70 6.19
C ARG A 165 -22.53 2.16 5.04
N SER A 166 -22.38 2.90 3.96
CA SER A 166 -21.52 2.53 2.83
C SER A 166 -20.05 2.34 3.21
N PHE A 167 -19.58 3.07 4.22
CA PHE A 167 -18.20 2.97 4.67
C PHE A 167 -17.93 1.74 5.55
N ALA A 168 -18.96 1.10 6.07
CA ALA A 168 -18.82 -0.17 6.79
C ALA A 168 -18.49 -1.34 5.84
N SER A 169 -18.94 -1.29 4.58
CA SER A 169 -18.82 -2.40 3.61
C SER A 169 -17.39 -2.91 3.41
N PRO A 170 -16.39 -2.07 3.10
CA PRO A 170 -15.02 -2.53 2.94
C PRO A 170 -14.43 -3.07 4.25
N ILE A 171 -14.83 -2.53 5.41
CA ILE A 171 -14.34 -2.98 6.71
C ILE A 171 -14.83 -4.40 7.04
N VAL A 172 -16.11 -4.65 6.85
CA VAL A 172 -16.70 -6.00 7.07
C VAL A 172 -16.00 -7.02 6.19
N LYS A 173 -15.84 -6.72 4.89
CA LYS A 173 -15.14 -7.56 3.91
C LYS A 173 -13.69 -7.81 4.34
N ASN A 174 -12.94 -6.77 4.64
CA ASN A 174 -11.53 -6.86 4.96
C ASN A 174 -11.28 -7.60 6.27
N ARG A 175 -12.12 -7.39 7.31
CA ARG A 175 -12.01 -8.11 8.59
C ARG A 175 -12.33 -9.60 8.44
N LEU A 176 -13.24 -9.95 7.55
CA LEU A 176 -13.53 -11.35 7.21
C LEU A 176 -12.31 -11.99 6.51
N ASN A 177 -11.67 -11.28 5.58
CA ASN A 177 -10.46 -11.72 4.90
C ASN A 177 -9.27 -11.81 5.88
N GLY A 178 -9.03 -10.77 6.67
CA GLY A 178 -7.95 -10.70 7.67
C GLY A 178 -8.03 -11.78 8.75
N ALA A 179 -9.23 -12.31 9.05
CA ALA A 179 -9.41 -13.41 9.99
C ALA A 179 -8.64 -14.68 9.57
N ARG A 180 -8.40 -14.86 8.28
CA ARG A 180 -7.66 -16.00 7.69
C ARG A 180 -6.16 -15.73 7.56
N ASN A 181 -5.74 -14.45 7.61
CA ASN A 181 -4.34 -14.07 7.43
C ASN A 181 -3.57 -14.16 8.77
N PRO A 182 -2.63 -15.10 8.94
CA PRO A 182 -1.84 -15.21 10.18
C PRO A 182 -0.93 -14.00 10.41
N LEU A 183 -0.65 -13.22 9.38
CA LEU A 183 0.20 -12.02 9.43
C LEU A 183 -0.58 -10.73 9.76
N ALA A 184 -1.93 -10.75 9.68
CA ALA A 184 -2.76 -9.60 10.01
C ALA A 184 -2.83 -9.34 11.52
N GLN A 185 -2.81 -8.05 11.90
CA GLN A 185 -2.97 -7.63 13.30
C GLN A 185 -4.41 -7.83 13.79
N LEU A 186 -5.40 -7.45 12.97
CA LEU A 186 -6.81 -7.52 13.34
C LEU A 186 -7.48 -8.69 12.62
N ARG A 187 -7.63 -9.79 13.35
CA ARG A 187 -8.14 -11.08 12.83
C ARG A 187 -9.54 -11.43 13.28
N LYS A 188 -10.23 -10.53 13.99
CA LYS A 188 -11.64 -10.75 14.41
C LYS A 188 -12.58 -10.15 13.35
N PRO A 189 -13.50 -10.92 12.76
CA PRO A 189 -14.57 -10.37 11.93
C PRO A 189 -15.42 -9.35 12.71
N VAL A 190 -16.06 -8.45 12.01
CA VAL A 190 -16.99 -7.45 12.56
C VAL A 190 -18.23 -7.35 11.69
N THR A 191 -19.34 -6.92 12.27
CA THR A 191 -20.57 -6.61 11.54
C THR A 191 -20.63 -5.14 11.13
N ALA A 192 -21.52 -4.80 10.21
CA ALA A 192 -21.75 -3.41 9.82
C ALA A 192 -22.25 -2.58 11.01
N GLU A 193 -23.08 -3.14 11.87
CA GLU A 193 -23.59 -2.52 13.09
C GLU A 193 -22.44 -2.21 14.06
N GLU A 194 -21.55 -3.16 14.32
CA GLU A 194 -20.35 -2.92 15.16
C GLU A 194 -19.47 -1.79 14.59
N VAL A 195 -19.35 -1.67 13.26
CA VAL A 195 -18.62 -0.56 12.63
C VAL A 195 -19.34 0.77 12.89
N LEU A 196 -20.65 0.82 12.64
CA LEU A 196 -21.46 2.03 12.78
C LEU A 196 -21.56 2.51 14.23
N ASP A 197 -21.59 1.60 15.20
CA ASP A 197 -21.66 1.91 16.64
C ASP A 197 -20.30 2.24 17.25
N SER A 198 -19.19 2.07 16.48
CA SER A 198 -17.87 2.40 16.98
C SER A 198 -17.69 3.92 17.14
N PRO A 199 -16.84 4.38 18.09
CA PRO A 199 -16.67 5.81 18.37
C PRO A 199 -16.34 6.63 17.13
N VAL A 200 -16.99 7.78 16.97
CA VAL A 200 -16.71 8.75 15.91
C VAL A 200 -15.33 9.38 16.16
N LEU A 201 -14.46 9.33 15.17
CA LEU A 201 -13.16 10.01 15.17
C LEU A 201 -13.27 11.43 14.59
N SER A 202 -13.92 11.55 13.44
CA SER A 202 -14.30 12.78 12.77
C SER A 202 -15.45 12.42 11.84
N TRP A 203 -16.66 12.96 12.08
CA TRP A 203 -17.84 12.55 11.31
C TRP A 203 -17.62 12.69 9.79
N PRO A 204 -18.01 11.71 8.96
CA PRO A 204 -18.69 10.45 9.31
C PRO A 204 -17.73 9.29 9.69
N ILE A 205 -16.41 9.49 9.71
CA ILE A 205 -15.42 8.43 9.98
C ILE A 205 -15.48 7.96 11.44
N LYS A 206 -15.61 6.66 11.60
CA LYS A 206 -15.63 5.95 12.88
C LYS A 206 -14.34 5.17 13.12
N ARG A 207 -14.10 4.77 14.36
CA ARG A 207 -12.85 4.11 14.78
C ARG A 207 -12.56 2.84 13.99
N LEU A 208 -13.55 2.00 13.73
CA LEU A 208 -13.35 0.75 13.00
C LEU A 208 -13.12 0.97 11.49
N GLU A 209 -13.43 2.14 10.96
CA GLU A 209 -13.18 2.52 9.56
C GLU A 209 -11.75 3.02 9.30
N SER A 210 -10.98 3.20 10.38
CA SER A 210 -9.58 3.58 10.34
C SER A 210 -8.67 2.38 10.58
N SER A 211 -7.54 2.35 9.90
CA SER A 211 -6.51 1.35 10.15
C SER A 211 -5.96 1.41 11.58
N PRO A 212 -5.55 0.29 12.17
CA PRO A 212 -4.94 0.27 13.48
C PRO A 212 -3.54 0.88 13.46
N ARG A 213 -3.07 1.33 14.61
CA ARG A 213 -1.64 1.62 14.82
C ARG A 213 -0.88 0.29 14.82
N THR A 214 0.13 0.17 13.98
CA THR A 214 0.77 -1.11 13.68
C THR A 214 2.28 -1.00 13.63
N SER A 215 2.96 -1.91 14.32
CA SER A 215 4.37 -2.26 14.13
C SER A 215 4.48 -3.41 13.14
N GLY A 216 5.45 -3.35 12.24
CA GLY A 216 5.68 -4.38 11.23
C GLY A 216 6.80 -4.01 10.27
N ALA A 217 7.22 -4.97 9.46
CA ALA A 217 8.26 -4.79 8.47
C ALA A 217 8.02 -5.67 7.24
N ALA A 218 8.52 -5.22 6.11
CA ALA A 218 8.55 -5.99 4.87
C ALA A 218 9.77 -5.63 4.03
N ALA A 219 10.21 -6.57 3.18
CA ALA A 219 11.29 -6.39 2.24
C ALA A 219 10.96 -7.05 0.91
N VAL A 220 11.52 -6.48 -0.16
CA VAL A 220 11.37 -6.95 -1.54
C VAL A 220 12.73 -6.91 -2.22
N VAL A 221 13.12 -7.97 -2.90
CA VAL A 221 14.28 -8.00 -3.79
C VAL A 221 13.81 -7.84 -5.23
N VAL A 222 14.32 -6.82 -5.90
CA VAL A 222 14.03 -6.53 -7.31
C VAL A 222 15.25 -6.85 -8.15
N GLY A 223 15.06 -7.60 -9.24
CA GLY A 223 16.08 -7.96 -10.22
C GLY A 223 15.47 -8.22 -11.59
N LYS A 224 16.21 -8.80 -12.52
CA LYS A 224 15.65 -9.29 -13.78
C LYS A 224 14.90 -10.61 -13.56
N ALA A 225 13.85 -10.86 -14.33
CA ALA A 225 13.12 -12.12 -14.31
C ALA A 225 14.04 -13.27 -14.79
N ASN A 226 14.43 -14.13 -13.89
CA ASN A 226 15.40 -15.22 -14.14
C ASN A 226 14.88 -16.61 -13.71
N SER A 227 13.67 -16.69 -13.22
CA SER A 227 13.07 -17.95 -12.73
C SER A 227 11.55 -17.92 -12.91
N SER A 228 10.92 -19.09 -12.84
CA SER A 228 9.47 -19.24 -12.85
C SER A 228 8.77 -18.67 -11.60
N ARG A 229 9.52 -18.44 -10.52
CA ARG A 229 9.03 -17.79 -9.29
C ARG A 229 9.07 -16.25 -9.37
N ALA A 230 9.81 -15.70 -10.34
CA ALA A 230 9.93 -14.25 -10.48
C ALA A 230 8.58 -13.64 -10.89
N VAL A 231 8.10 -12.65 -10.13
CA VAL A 231 6.88 -11.91 -10.44
C VAL A 231 7.27 -10.65 -11.19
N ARG A 232 6.94 -10.61 -12.48
CA ARG A 232 7.28 -9.47 -13.36
C ARG A 232 6.53 -8.21 -12.96
N ILE A 233 7.18 -7.08 -13.13
CA ILE A 233 6.58 -5.77 -12.98
C ILE A 233 6.25 -5.25 -14.39
N GLU A 234 5.03 -5.47 -14.84
CA GLU A 234 4.62 -5.14 -16.22
C GLU A 234 4.35 -3.65 -16.42
N GLY A 235 3.96 -2.94 -15.37
CA GLY A 235 3.70 -1.52 -15.47
C GLY A 235 3.68 -0.80 -14.13
N PHE A 236 4.10 0.45 -14.17
CA PHE A 236 3.91 1.40 -13.07
C PHE A 236 3.19 2.65 -13.54
N GLY A 237 2.31 3.16 -12.69
CA GLY A 237 1.70 4.46 -12.84
C GLY A 237 1.81 5.23 -11.53
N ASN A 238 2.26 6.46 -11.64
CA ASN A 238 2.31 7.40 -10.54
C ASN A 238 1.55 8.65 -10.91
N PHE A 239 0.81 9.21 -9.98
CA PHE A 239 0.19 10.52 -10.12
C PHE A 239 0.19 11.24 -8.76
N ALA A 240 0.79 12.42 -8.74
CA ALA A 240 0.72 13.33 -7.61
C ALA A 240 -0.03 14.58 -8.07
N GLY A 241 -1.24 14.73 -7.56
CA GLY A 241 -1.99 15.97 -7.72
C GLY A 241 -1.33 17.07 -6.87
N ALA A 242 -1.21 18.28 -7.41
CA ALA A 242 -0.81 19.45 -6.61
C ALA A 242 -1.97 19.83 -5.68
N LYS A 243 -2.09 19.12 -4.56
CA LYS A 243 -3.27 19.18 -3.69
C LYS A 243 -2.88 19.55 -2.27
N SER A 244 -3.42 20.64 -1.77
CA SER A 244 -3.56 20.86 -0.34
C SER A 244 -5.00 21.28 -0.06
N ILE A 245 -5.46 21.01 1.15
CA ILE A 245 -6.75 21.54 1.62
C ILE A 245 -6.61 23.06 1.61
N GLY A 246 -7.50 23.76 0.89
CA GLY A 246 -7.40 25.21 0.64
C GLY A 246 -6.81 25.58 -0.73
N ALA A 247 -5.95 24.77 -1.31
CA ALA A 247 -5.40 25.00 -2.64
C ALA A 247 -6.39 24.73 -3.79
N GLN A 248 -7.52 24.14 -3.50
CA GLN A 248 -8.62 23.90 -4.44
C GLN A 248 -9.22 25.19 -5.04
N MET A 249 -8.86 26.34 -4.47
CA MET A 249 -9.25 27.64 -4.99
C MET A 249 -8.35 28.12 -6.14
N VAL A 250 -7.30 27.37 -6.47
CA VAL A 250 -6.40 27.70 -7.59
C VAL A 250 -6.96 27.06 -8.86
N PRO A 251 -7.22 27.83 -9.93
CA PRO A 251 -7.71 27.29 -11.20
C PRO A 251 -6.79 26.21 -11.76
N GLY A 252 -7.37 25.08 -12.23
CA GLY A 252 -6.63 23.96 -12.80
C GLY A 252 -6.16 22.91 -11.78
N TRP A 253 -6.40 23.09 -10.49
CA TRP A 253 -6.14 22.08 -9.49
C TRP A 253 -7.24 21.01 -9.48
N THR A 254 -6.83 19.75 -9.40
CA THR A 254 -7.77 18.63 -9.30
C THR A 254 -8.26 18.46 -7.86
N SER A 255 -9.47 17.95 -7.68
CA SER A 255 -10.00 17.66 -6.35
C SER A 255 -9.28 16.45 -5.74
N TYR A 256 -8.90 16.54 -4.46
CA TYR A 256 -8.44 15.35 -3.70
C TYR A 256 -9.62 14.58 -3.09
N LEU A 257 -10.84 15.05 -3.30
CA LEU A 257 -12.05 14.52 -2.68
C LEU A 257 -12.62 13.29 -3.40
N ASP A 258 -12.12 12.99 -4.60
CA ASP A 258 -12.58 11.89 -5.45
C ASP A 258 -11.43 10.98 -5.90
N GLY A 259 -11.75 9.90 -6.61
CA GLY A 259 -10.80 8.93 -7.14
C GLY A 259 -10.09 9.34 -8.44
N SER A 260 -10.19 10.60 -8.89
CA SER A 260 -9.68 11.04 -10.19
C SER A 260 -8.16 10.86 -10.34
N ASP A 261 -7.40 11.06 -9.28
CA ASP A 261 -5.94 10.88 -9.29
C ASP A 261 -5.53 9.40 -9.30
N VAL A 262 -6.28 8.55 -8.61
CA VAL A 262 -6.12 7.08 -8.71
C VAL A 262 -6.31 6.65 -10.17
N LYS A 263 -7.34 7.18 -10.85
CA LYS A 263 -7.62 6.91 -12.26
C LYS A 263 -6.46 7.32 -13.17
N GLN A 264 -5.81 8.47 -12.90
CA GLN A 264 -4.63 8.87 -13.69
C GLN A 264 -3.44 7.94 -13.48
N ALA A 265 -3.16 7.55 -12.24
CA ALA A 265 -2.12 6.58 -11.93
C ALA A 265 -2.41 5.22 -12.58
N ALA A 266 -3.65 4.72 -12.45
CA ALA A 266 -4.09 3.47 -13.05
C ALA A 266 -3.93 3.46 -14.58
N ARG A 267 -4.38 4.50 -15.27
CA ARG A 267 -4.22 4.63 -16.72
C ARG A 267 -2.76 4.51 -17.17
N ARG A 268 -1.82 5.13 -16.44
CA ARG A 268 -0.39 5.04 -16.74
C ARG A 268 0.14 3.62 -16.54
N ALA A 269 -0.24 2.97 -15.43
CA ALA A 269 0.16 1.59 -15.15
C ALA A 269 -0.39 0.61 -16.19
N TYR A 270 -1.67 0.71 -16.51
CA TYR A 270 -2.35 -0.14 -17.50
C TYR A 270 -1.77 0.07 -18.89
N SER A 271 -1.56 1.30 -19.32
CA SER A 271 -0.92 1.60 -20.61
C SER A 271 0.48 0.99 -20.70
N ALA A 272 1.28 1.06 -19.62
CA ALA A 272 2.61 0.47 -19.57
C ALA A 272 2.57 -1.07 -19.65
N ALA A 273 1.55 -1.70 -19.04
CA ALA A 273 1.33 -3.13 -19.02
C ALA A 273 0.57 -3.65 -20.28
N GLY A 274 0.14 -2.78 -21.18
CA GLY A 274 -0.70 -3.16 -22.33
C GLY A 274 -2.10 -3.67 -21.94
N MET A 275 -2.58 -3.28 -20.76
CA MET A 275 -3.89 -3.67 -20.22
C MET A 275 -4.97 -2.72 -20.69
N THR A 276 -6.09 -3.24 -21.17
CA THR A 276 -7.22 -2.46 -21.71
C THR A 276 -8.50 -2.64 -20.91
N ASN A 277 -8.68 -3.81 -20.28
CA ASN A 277 -9.86 -4.13 -19.49
C ASN A 277 -9.45 -4.76 -18.15
N PRO A 278 -9.17 -3.94 -17.11
CA PRO A 278 -8.69 -4.45 -15.84
C PRO A 278 -9.65 -5.43 -15.16
N GLN A 279 -10.97 -5.29 -15.36
CA GLN A 279 -11.96 -6.19 -14.76
C GLN A 279 -11.89 -7.61 -15.33
N GLN A 280 -11.40 -7.78 -16.55
CA GLN A 280 -11.30 -9.08 -17.23
C GLN A 280 -9.88 -9.63 -17.29
N GLU A 281 -8.87 -8.79 -17.05
CA GLU A 281 -7.47 -9.16 -17.17
C GLU A 281 -6.77 -9.36 -15.83
N LEU A 282 -7.40 -9.00 -14.70
CA LEU A 282 -6.87 -9.15 -13.37
C LEU A 282 -7.50 -10.33 -12.62
N ASP A 283 -6.70 -11.00 -11.81
CA ASP A 283 -7.16 -12.03 -10.88
C ASP A 283 -7.54 -11.47 -9.52
N PHE A 284 -6.85 -10.43 -9.06
CA PHE A 284 -7.12 -9.76 -7.79
C PHE A 284 -6.43 -8.39 -7.72
N VAL A 285 -6.79 -7.63 -6.69
CA VAL A 285 -6.19 -6.31 -6.40
C VAL A 285 -5.86 -6.18 -4.92
N GLU A 286 -4.65 -5.75 -4.58
CA GLU A 286 -4.25 -5.37 -3.23
C GLU A 286 -4.20 -3.83 -3.15
N VAL A 287 -5.26 -3.25 -2.60
CA VAL A 287 -5.39 -1.80 -2.42
C VAL A 287 -4.81 -1.39 -1.07
N TYR A 288 -3.91 -0.40 -1.08
CA TYR A 288 -3.55 0.29 0.15
C TYR A 288 -4.64 1.30 0.52
N ALA A 289 -5.35 1.04 1.60
CA ALA A 289 -6.41 1.91 2.11
C ALA A 289 -6.38 1.98 3.64
N SER A 290 -5.90 3.09 4.19
CA SER A 290 -5.87 3.31 5.63
C SER A 290 -7.22 3.71 6.24
N PHE A 291 -8.19 4.06 5.39
CA PHE A 291 -9.58 4.36 5.74
C PHE A 291 -10.52 3.67 4.77
N SER A 292 -11.73 3.36 5.22
CA SER A 292 -12.78 2.74 4.40
C SER A 292 -13.04 3.48 3.09
N ILE A 293 -13.15 4.80 3.14
CA ILE A 293 -13.37 5.65 1.96
C ILE A 293 -12.24 5.51 0.92
N PHE A 294 -10.98 5.34 1.34
CA PHE A 294 -9.87 5.20 0.42
C PHE A 294 -9.96 3.91 -0.40
N GLU A 295 -10.53 2.84 0.15
CA GLU A 295 -10.77 1.62 -0.61
C GLU A 295 -11.87 1.81 -1.65
N LEU A 296 -12.98 2.48 -1.29
CA LEU A 296 -14.05 2.77 -2.24
C LEU A 296 -13.55 3.62 -3.42
N LEU A 297 -12.88 4.75 -3.11
CA LEU A 297 -12.30 5.62 -4.13
C LEU A 297 -11.24 4.92 -4.99
N SER A 298 -10.48 3.99 -4.40
CA SER A 298 -9.47 3.24 -5.15
C SER A 298 -10.10 2.21 -6.09
N ILE A 299 -11.11 1.45 -5.65
CA ILE A 299 -11.85 0.50 -6.49
C ILE A 299 -12.43 1.22 -7.72
N GLU A 300 -13.06 2.37 -7.50
CA GLU A 300 -13.65 3.18 -8.55
C GLU A 300 -12.60 3.84 -9.46
N GLY A 301 -11.55 4.41 -8.86
CA GLY A 301 -10.45 5.03 -9.60
C GLY A 301 -9.64 4.05 -10.43
N LEU A 302 -9.50 2.81 -9.98
CA LEU A 302 -8.90 1.71 -10.76
C LEU A 302 -9.79 1.24 -11.94
N GLY A 303 -11.02 1.75 -12.05
CA GLY A 303 -11.96 1.36 -13.09
C GLY A 303 -12.60 -0.02 -12.88
N LEU A 304 -12.64 -0.50 -11.64
CA LEU A 304 -13.23 -1.82 -11.31
C LEU A 304 -14.75 -1.74 -11.19
N CYS A 305 -15.28 -0.55 -10.96
CA CYS A 305 -16.72 -0.26 -11.04
C CYS A 305 -16.93 1.25 -11.32
N PRO A 306 -18.17 1.66 -11.68
CA PRO A 306 -18.55 3.06 -11.76
C PRO A 306 -18.42 3.80 -10.42
N ALA A 307 -18.23 5.12 -10.48
CA ALA A 307 -18.17 5.98 -9.30
C ALA A 307 -19.49 5.92 -8.50
N GLY A 308 -19.39 5.84 -7.17
CA GLY A 308 -20.52 5.71 -6.24
C GLY A 308 -21.06 4.30 -6.06
N GLU A 309 -20.55 3.29 -6.80
CA GLU A 309 -21.09 1.94 -6.74
C GLU A 309 -20.27 0.96 -5.89
N ALA A 310 -19.04 1.28 -5.53
CA ALA A 310 -18.13 0.33 -4.87
C ALA A 310 -18.75 -0.29 -3.60
N ALA A 311 -19.35 0.51 -2.73
CA ALA A 311 -19.95 0.02 -1.49
C ALA A 311 -21.13 -0.94 -1.74
N ARG A 312 -22.00 -0.62 -2.71
CA ARG A 312 -23.12 -1.48 -3.08
C ARG A 312 -22.62 -2.82 -3.62
N ARG A 313 -21.66 -2.80 -4.53
CA ARG A 313 -21.09 -4.02 -5.13
C ARG A 313 -20.37 -4.90 -4.11
N ILE A 314 -19.66 -4.31 -3.14
CA ILE A 314 -19.09 -5.05 -2.02
C ILE A 314 -20.19 -5.78 -1.24
N ASN A 315 -21.32 -5.10 -0.93
CA ASN A 315 -22.43 -5.71 -0.21
C ASN A 315 -23.13 -6.82 -1.02
N GLU A 316 -23.09 -6.76 -2.33
CA GLU A 316 -23.59 -7.78 -3.26
C GLU A 316 -22.62 -8.97 -3.43
N GLY A 317 -21.47 -8.95 -2.76
CA GLY A 317 -20.48 -10.02 -2.79
C GLY A 317 -19.38 -9.85 -3.85
N GLU A 318 -19.44 -8.81 -4.66
CA GLU A 318 -18.34 -8.46 -5.54
C GLU A 318 -17.12 -8.02 -4.69
N PHE A 319 -15.92 -8.22 -5.22
CA PHE A 319 -14.65 -7.90 -4.53
C PHE A 319 -14.36 -8.71 -3.25
N HIS A 320 -15.22 -9.67 -2.88
CA HIS A 320 -14.93 -10.63 -1.82
C HIS A 320 -13.91 -11.67 -2.30
N ARG A 321 -13.20 -12.31 -1.38
CA ARG A 321 -12.13 -13.29 -1.69
C ARG A 321 -12.56 -14.41 -2.65
N GLY A 322 -13.80 -14.83 -2.66
CA GLY A 322 -14.35 -15.86 -3.55
C GLY A 322 -15.00 -15.32 -4.83
N SER A 323 -14.97 -14.00 -5.06
CA SER A 323 -15.53 -13.40 -6.27
C SER A 323 -14.56 -13.50 -7.46
N ALA A 324 -15.04 -13.10 -8.63
CA ALA A 324 -14.23 -13.10 -9.85
C ALA A 324 -13.02 -12.14 -9.78
N LEU A 325 -13.13 -11.04 -9.02
CA LEU A 325 -12.08 -10.04 -8.84
C LEU A 325 -11.99 -9.61 -7.36
N PRO A 326 -11.32 -10.40 -6.53
CA PRO A 326 -11.12 -10.07 -5.12
C PRO A 326 -10.30 -8.79 -4.91
N VAL A 327 -10.69 -8.00 -3.91
CA VAL A 327 -9.92 -6.83 -3.43
C VAL A 327 -9.55 -7.04 -1.98
N ASN A 328 -8.26 -6.89 -1.67
CA ASN A 328 -7.71 -7.07 -0.32
C ASN A 328 -8.03 -8.45 0.27
N ALA A 329 -7.71 -9.51 -0.48
CA ALA A 329 -7.96 -10.89 -0.06
C ALA A 329 -7.23 -11.27 1.24
N THR A 330 -6.18 -10.53 1.62
CA THR A 330 -5.38 -10.68 2.84
C THR A 330 -5.87 -9.82 4.01
N GLY A 331 -6.91 -8.98 3.80
CA GLY A 331 -7.49 -8.08 4.80
C GLY A 331 -7.09 -6.61 4.64
N GLY A 332 -6.10 -6.32 3.80
CA GLY A 332 -5.69 -4.94 3.50
C GLY A 332 -5.13 -4.16 4.70
N ALA A 333 -4.90 -2.86 4.50
CA ALA A 333 -4.34 -1.99 5.54
C ALA A 333 -5.28 -1.78 6.74
N THR A 334 -6.58 -1.98 6.59
CA THR A 334 -7.53 -1.90 7.72
C THR A 334 -7.40 -3.07 8.70
N CYS A 335 -6.67 -4.12 8.33
CA CYS A 335 -6.33 -5.23 9.23
C CYS A 335 -4.91 -5.16 9.79
N GLY A 336 -4.09 -4.20 9.35
CA GLY A 336 -2.73 -3.95 9.82
C GLY A 336 -2.02 -2.99 8.88
N ASN A 337 -1.52 -1.87 9.43
CA ASN A 337 -0.95 -0.78 8.64
C ASN A 337 0.35 -0.25 9.24
N PRO A 338 1.49 -0.93 9.05
CA PRO A 338 2.79 -0.33 9.26
C PRO A 338 3.01 0.68 8.12
N ILE A 339 2.95 1.98 8.42
CA ILE A 339 2.81 3.05 7.42
C ILE A 339 3.94 3.02 6.38
N SER A 340 5.20 2.88 6.83
CA SER A 340 6.37 2.78 5.94
C SER A 340 6.35 1.49 5.12
N ALA A 341 6.07 0.37 5.80
CA ALA A 341 6.12 -0.96 5.20
C ALA A 341 4.81 -1.35 4.49
N GLY A 342 3.71 -0.62 4.68
CA GLY A 342 2.37 -1.02 4.22
C GLY A 342 2.28 -1.31 2.72
N ALA A 343 2.96 -0.53 1.89
CA ALA A 343 3.02 -0.78 0.45
C ALA A 343 3.86 -2.03 0.11
N LEU A 344 4.97 -2.29 0.83
CA LEU A 344 5.76 -3.52 0.64
C LEU A 344 5.00 -4.76 1.10
N VAL A 345 4.19 -4.65 2.17
CA VAL A 345 3.27 -5.70 2.60
C VAL A 345 2.28 -6.06 1.48
N ARG A 346 1.67 -5.05 0.81
CA ARG A 346 0.78 -5.31 -0.35
C ARG A 346 1.50 -6.02 -1.49
N ILE A 347 2.76 -5.65 -1.76
CA ILE A 347 3.58 -6.32 -2.78
C ILE A 347 3.91 -7.76 -2.36
N ALA A 348 4.28 -7.98 -1.10
CA ALA A 348 4.56 -9.33 -0.59
C ALA A 348 3.31 -10.22 -0.63
N ASP A 349 2.16 -9.70 -0.22
CA ASP A 349 0.88 -10.40 -0.31
C ASP A 349 0.53 -10.75 -1.75
N ALA A 350 0.64 -9.80 -2.69
CA ALA A 350 0.37 -10.02 -4.10
C ALA A 350 1.35 -11.03 -4.72
N THR A 351 2.62 -10.97 -4.35
CA THR A 351 3.64 -11.92 -4.81
C THR A 351 3.32 -13.33 -4.33
N ALA A 352 2.95 -13.51 -3.06
CA ALA A 352 2.56 -14.80 -2.51
C ALA A 352 1.31 -15.36 -3.20
N GLN A 353 0.31 -14.52 -3.49
CA GLN A 353 -0.89 -14.91 -4.24
C GLN A 353 -0.54 -15.41 -5.65
N LEU A 354 0.25 -14.64 -6.41
CA LEU A 354 0.65 -15.00 -7.79
C LEU A 354 1.47 -16.28 -7.83
N ARG A 355 2.27 -16.56 -6.79
CA ARG A 355 3.06 -17.79 -6.64
C ARG A 355 2.25 -18.98 -6.13
N GLY A 356 1.00 -18.82 -5.71
CA GLY A 356 0.21 -19.88 -5.07
C GLY A 356 0.65 -20.19 -3.64
N GLU A 357 1.31 -19.24 -2.95
CA GLU A 357 1.91 -19.38 -1.63
C GLU A 357 1.12 -18.63 -0.52
N ALA A 358 -0.08 -18.11 -0.82
CA ALA A 358 -0.84 -17.28 0.13
C ALA A 358 -1.66 -18.09 1.17
N GLY A 359 -1.52 -19.42 1.22
CA GLY A 359 -2.18 -20.29 2.21
C GLY A 359 -3.70 -20.09 2.24
N ASP A 360 -4.28 -19.90 3.43
CA ASP A 360 -5.73 -19.71 3.60
C ASP A 360 -6.29 -18.43 2.97
N CYS A 361 -5.41 -17.50 2.56
CA CYS A 361 -5.78 -16.28 1.83
C CYS A 361 -5.77 -16.46 0.31
N GLN A 362 -5.33 -17.62 -0.20
CA GLN A 362 -5.17 -17.85 -1.64
C GLN A 362 -6.46 -17.58 -2.41
N VAL A 363 -6.33 -16.85 -3.52
CA VAL A 363 -7.37 -16.64 -4.52
C VAL A 363 -7.08 -17.48 -5.77
N GLU A 364 -8.09 -17.67 -6.60
CA GLU A 364 -7.92 -18.33 -7.89
C GLU A 364 -7.09 -17.44 -8.84
N ILE A 365 -6.07 -18.01 -9.46
CA ILE A 365 -5.23 -17.33 -10.46
C ILE A 365 -5.58 -17.90 -11.84
N ARG A 366 -6.09 -17.05 -12.72
CA ARG A 366 -6.57 -17.41 -14.08
C ARG A 366 -5.79 -16.71 -15.18
N HIS A 367 -5.42 -15.46 -14.94
CA HIS A 367 -4.74 -14.57 -15.90
C HIS A 367 -3.27 -14.37 -15.56
N GLY A 368 -2.89 -14.71 -14.32
CA GLY A 368 -1.56 -14.48 -13.78
C GLY A 368 -1.24 -13.00 -13.58
N ARG A 369 -2.24 -12.12 -13.36
CA ARG A 369 -2.07 -10.69 -13.23
C ARG A 369 -2.76 -10.11 -12.00
N ALA A 370 -2.08 -9.18 -11.36
CA ALA A 370 -2.60 -8.45 -10.21
C ALA A 370 -2.23 -6.97 -10.24
N VAL A 371 -2.98 -6.17 -9.50
CA VAL A 371 -2.65 -4.77 -9.25
C VAL A 371 -2.36 -4.57 -7.76
N VAL A 372 -1.32 -3.81 -7.47
CA VAL A 372 -1.01 -3.29 -6.13
C VAL A 372 -1.07 -1.77 -6.14
N THR A 373 -1.58 -1.16 -5.07
CA THR A 373 -1.61 0.31 -4.96
C THR A 373 -0.92 0.80 -3.70
N ALA A 374 -0.51 2.06 -3.74
CA ALA A 374 -0.07 2.79 -2.57
C ALA A 374 -0.53 4.25 -2.62
N ILE A 375 -0.75 4.85 -1.45
CA ILE A 375 -1.23 6.22 -1.30
C ILE A 375 -0.26 6.97 -0.40
N GLY A 376 0.18 8.14 -0.84
CA GLY A 376 1.02 9.05 -0.06
C GLY A 376 0.26 10.30 0.37
N GLY A 377 0.61 10.81 1.56
CA GLY A 377 -0.01 11.99 2.13
C GLY A 377 -1.48 11.78 2.52
N LEU A 378 -2.27 12.82 2.37
CA LEU A 378 -3.72 12.84 2.64
C LEU A 378 -4.53 12.46 1.39
N PHE A 379 -4.18 11.38 0.71
CA PHE A 379 -4.71 11.02 -0.62
C PHE A 379 -4.18 11.92 -1.76
N GLN A 380 -2.90 12.33 -1.65
CA GLN A 380 -2.28 13.31 -2.56
C GLN A 380 -1.42 12.66 -3.64
N THR A 381 -0.82 11.52 -3.35
CA THR A 381 0.04 10.78 -4.29
C THR A 381 -0.47 9.35 -4.41
N HIS A 382 -0.57 8.89 -5.63
CA HIS A 382 -1.02 7.53 -5.96
C HIS A 382 0.03 6.81 -6.77
N GLU A 383 0.34 5.60 -6.33
CA GLU A 383 1.17 4.64 -7.06
C GLU A 383 0.33 3.41 -7.40
N VAL A 384 0.45 2.93 -8.62
CA VAL A 384 -0.20 1.71 -9.10
C VAL A 384 0.84 0.85 -9.79
N GLY A 385 0.97 -0.41 -9.39
CA GLY A 385 1.85 -1.39 -10.01
C GLY A 385 1.05 -2.56 -10.58
N VAL A 386 1.35 -2.98 -11.79
CA VAL A 386 0.82 -4.19 -12.43
C VAL A 386 1.88 -5.28 -12.31
N LEU A 387 1.53 -6.37 -11.65
CA LEU A 387 2.36 -7.54 -11.39
C LEU A 387 1.85 -8.74 -12.18
N ALA A 388 2.76 -9.62 -12.66
CA ALA A 388 2.38 -10.81 -13.43
C ALA A 388 3.35 -11.98 -13.26
N ILE A 389 2.87 -13.20 -13.49
CA ILE A 389 3.68 -14.43 -13.60
C ILE A 389 3.77 -14.94 -15.02
#